data_dcbce0424ae3cb9c51255182c2808b62
#
_entry.id   dcbce0424ae3cb9c51255182c2808b62
#
_cell.length_a   1.000
_cell.length_b   1.000
_cell.length_c   1.000
_cell.angle_alpha   90.00
_cell.angle_beta   90.00
_cell.angle_gamma   90.00
#
_symmetry.space_group_name_H-M   'P 1'
#
loop_
_entity.id
_entity.type
_entity.pdbx_description
1 polymer ?
#
loop_
_entity_poly.entity_id
_entity_poly.type
_entity_poly.pdbx_seq_one_letter_code
_entity_poly.pdbx_strand_id
1 'polypeptide(L)'
;MLVKKIISGTIISLFFSICAHADTVLQNIHGEKIPFASLAGKWVFINYWASWCQPCLDEIPELNRFYEQHKKNNIAMFAVNYDAMPVNEQKLLIQQFDIRYPTLKHDPARLLHLGDINGVPVTFVFNPQGQLVDRLTGGQTLASLNEVLASN
;
A
#
# COMPACT_ATOMS: atom_id res chain seq x y z
N MET A 1 30.13 -56.89 16.94
CA MET A 1 29.76 -56.19 15.69
C MET A 1 28.84 -55.03 16.07
N LEU A 2 29.41 -53.80 16.25
CA LEU A 2 28.64 -52.63 16.67
C LEU A 2 28.10 -51.92 15.42
N VAL A 3 26.78 -51.85 15.30
CA VAL A 3 26.11 -51.07 14.25
C VAL A 3 25.97 -49.64 14.76
N LYS A 4 26.76 -48.71 14.22
CA LYS A 4 26.60 -47.27 14.45
C LYS A 4 25.35 -46.77 13.73
N LYS A 5 24.31 -46.39 14.49
CA LYS A 5 23.17 -45.63 13.98
C LYS A 5 23.63 -44.21 13.69
N ILE A 6 23.67 -43.87 12.39
CA ILE A 6 23.87 -42.48 11.92
C ILE A 6 22.51 -41.79 12.03
N ILE A 7 22.37 -40.88 12.99
CA ILE A 7 21.20 -40.00 13.10
C ILE A 7 21.43 -38.88 12.10
N SER A 8 20.76 -38.97 10.95
CA SER A 8 20.70 -37.89 9.95
C SER A 8 19.80 -36.76 10.50
N GLY A 9 20.40 -35.72 11.07
CA GLY A 9 19.69 -34.55 11.51
C GLY A 9 19.30 -33.70 10.30
N THR A 10 18.00 -33.68 9.98
CA THR A 10 17.44 -32.76 8.98
C THR A 10 17.42 -31.36 9.58
N ILE A 11 18.34 -30.49 9.13
CA ILE A 11 18.34 -29.06 9.45
C ILE A 11 17.19 -28.43 8.67
N ILE A 12 16.08 -28.17 9.36
CA ILE A 12 14.99 -27.35 8.83
C ILE A 12 15.49 -25.90 8.87
N SER A 13 15.95 -25.41 7.71
CA SER A 13 16.29 -24.01 7.51
C SER A 13 14.98 -23.19 7.47
N LEU A 14 14.65 -22.56 8.58
CA LEU A 14 13.58 -21.55 8.62
C LEU A 14 14.07 -20.31 7.85
N PHE A 15 13.63 -20.19 6.59
CA PHE A 15 13.77 -18.96 5.84
C PHE A 15 12.88 -17.91 6.49
N PHE A 16 13.46 -17.07 7.35
CA PHE A 16 12.86 -15.80 7.77
C PHE A 16 12.86 -14.89 6.54
N SER A 17 11.69 -14.74 5.91
CA SER A 17 11.47 -13.71 4.89
C SER A 17 11.57 -12.35 5.57
N ILE A 18 12.72 -11.70 5.44
CA ILE A 18 12.93 -10.35 5.97
C ILE A 18 12.06 -9.42 5.14
N CYS A 19 11.10 -8.76 5.78
CA CYS A 19 10.30 -7.70 5.15
C CYS A 19 11.26 -6.60 4.68
N ALA A 20 11.35 -6.36 3.38
CA ALA A 20 12.30 -5.43 2.76
C ALA A 20 12.14 -3.97 3.25
N HIS A 21 11.05 -3.64 3.93
CA HIS A 21 10.69 -2.30 4.40
C HIS A 21 10.56 -2.21 5.93
N ALA A 22 11.24 -3.08 6.69
CA ALA A 22 11.10 -3.19 8.15
C ALA A 22 11.35 -1.86 8.89
N ASP A 23 12.29 -1.04 8.42
CA ASP A 23 12.66 0.23 9.03
C ASP A 23 11.92 1.45 8.44
N THR A 24 11.03 1.24 7.46
CA THR A 24 10.31 2.32 6.80
C THR A 24 9.19 2.84 7.67
N VAL A 25 9.18 4.16 7.93
CA VAL A 25 8.11 4.85 8.66
C VAL A 25 7.43 5.85 7.75
N LEU A 26 6.16 5.62 7.47
CA LEU A 26 5.29 6.56 6.78
C LEU A 26 4.74 7.60 7.77
N GLN A 27 4.25 8.72 7.27
CA GLN A 27 3.55 9.71 8.07
C GLN A 27 2.30 10.20 7.33
N ASN A 28 1.16 10.21 8.00
CA ASN A 28 -0.05 10.80 7.43
C ASN A 28 -0.10 12.32 7.63
N ILE A 29 -1.07 12.97 6.98
CA ILE A 29 -1.26 14.44 7.06
C ILE A 29 -1.67 14.95 8.45
N HIS A 30 -2.02 14.07 9.38
CA HIS A 30 -2.32 14.40 10.79
C HIS A 30 -1.09 14.27 11.68
N GLY A 31 0.06 13.87 11.11
CA GLY A 31 1.33 13.70 11.84
C GLY A 31 1.51 12.32 12.48
N GLU A 32 0.56 11.41 12.31
CA GLU A 32 0.66 10.04 12.81
C GLU A 32 1.75 9.28 12.04
N LYS A 33 2.66 8.66 12.78
CA LYS A 33 3.72 7.81 12.24
C LYS A 33 3.21 6.38 12.10
N ILE A 34 3.42 5.81 10.92
CA ILE A 34 2.95 4.47 10.56
C ILE A 34 4.19 3.64 10.15
N PRO A 35 4.77 2.85 11.06
CA PRO A 35 5.82 1.90 10.67
C PRO A 35 5.26 0.94 9.63
N PHE A 36 5.92 0.81 8.47
CA PHE A 36 5.43 -0.07 7.39
C PHE A 36 5.33 -1.53 7.87
N ALA A 37 6.24 -1.94 8.75
CA ALA A 37 6.19 -3.26 9.40
C ALA A 37 4.90 -3.50 10.20
N SER A 38 4.24 -2.45 10.71
CA SER A 38 2.96 -2.59 11.45
C SER A 38 1.79 -2.95 10.52
N LEU A 39 1.99 -2.89 9.21
CA LEU A 39 1.02 -3.27 8.20
C LEU A 39 1.17 -4.74 7.78
N ALA A 40 2.10 -5.48 8.37
CA ALA A 40 2.26 -6.92 8.12
C ALA A 40 0.94 -7.66 8.35
N GLY A 41 0.61 -8.59 7.46
CA GLY A 41 -0.66 -9.30 7.44
C GLY A 41 -1.80 -8.56 6.74
N LYS A 42 -1.55 -7.33 6.25
CA LYS A 42 -2.53 -6.53 5.50
C LYS A 42 -2.12 -6.37 4.04
N TRP A 43 -3.09 -6.34 3.17
CA TRP A 43 -2.93 -5.77 1.83
C TRP A 43 -2.79 -4.27 1.96
N VAL A 44 -1.79 -3.67 1.30
CA VAL A 44 -1.57 -2.22 1.34
C VAL A 44 -1.70 -1.65 -0.05
N PHE A 45 -2.60 -0.67 -0.20
CA PHE A 45 -2.83 0.06 -1.44
C PHE A 45 -2.33 1.49 -1.27
N ILE A 46 -1.47 1.95 -2.18
CA ILE A 46 -0.96 3.33 -2.21
C ILE A 46 -1.36 3.95 -3.53
N ASN A 47 -2.36 4.83 -3.49
CA ASN A 47 -2.95 5.48 -4.64
C ASN A 47 -2.38 6.89 -4.83
N TYR A 48 -1.77 7.13 -5.97
CA TYR A 48 -1.28 8.44 -6.40
C TYR A 48 -2.33 9.14 -7.24
N TRP A 49 -2.63 10.37 -6.90
CA TRP A 49 -3.66 11.19 -7.53
C TRP A 49 -3.26 12.66 -7.60
N ALA A 50 -3.96 13.45 -8.43
CA ALA A 50 -3.83 14.90 -8.49
C ALA A 50 -5.19 15.56 -8.74
N SER A 51 -5.36 16.81 -8.29
CA SER A 51 -6.61 17.54 -8.41
C SER A 51 -6.98 17.92 -9.85
N TRP A 52 -6.00 18.00 -10.74
CA TRP A 52 -6.17 18.28 -12.18
C TRP A 52 -6.40 17.01 -13.02
N CYS A 53 -6.31 15.83 -12.41
CA CYS A 53 -6.40 14.53 -13.08
C CYS A 53 -7.84 14.02 -13.06
N GLN A 54 -8.60 14.19 -14.15
CA GLN A 54 -10.00 13.77 -14.19
C GLN A 54 -10.20 12.27 -13.91
N PRO A 55 -9.43 11.33 -14.49
CA PRO A 55 -9.54 9.91 -14.15
C PRO A 55 -9.28 9.61 -12.67
N CYS A 56 -8.41 10.40 -12.00
CA CYS A 56 -8.18 10.28 -10.56
C CYS A 56 -9.44 10.66 -9.77
N LEU A 57 -10.09 11.75 -10.16
CA LEU A 57 -11.32 12.22 -9.51
C LEU A 57 -12.47 11.23 -9.72
N ASP A 58 -12.55 10.63 -10.89
CA ASP A 58 -13.58 9.65 -11.24
C ASP A 58 -13.44 8.35 -10.43
N GLU A 59 -12.21 7.95 -10.06
CA GLU A 59 -11.98 6.71 -9.27
C GLU A 59 -12.21 6.90 -7.76
N ILE A 60 -12.15 8.12 -7.20
CA ILE A 60 -12.28 8.38 -5.76
C ILE A 60 -13.51 7.72 -5.13
N PRO A 61 -14.73 7.79 -5.70
CA PRO A 61 -15.88 7.11 -5.15
C PRO A 61 -15.73 5.59 -5.09
N GLU A 62 -15.04 4.98 -6.05
CA GLU A 62 -14.75 3.55 -6.09
C GLU A 62 -13.76 3.14 -5.00
N LEU A 63 -12.68 3.92 -4.86
CA LEU A 63 -11.66 3.76 -3.83
C LEU A 63 -12.26 3.93 -2.42
N ASN A 64 -13.12 4.92 -2.22
CA ASN A 64 -13.84 5.11 -0.97
C ASN A 64 -14.70 3.90 -0.61
N ARG A 65 -15.47 3.35 -1.58
CA ARG A 65 -16.28 2.15 -1.37
C ARG A 65 -15.43 0.95 -1.02
N PHE A 66 -14.34 0.74 -1.74
CA PHE A 66 -13.40 -0.34 -1.47
C PHE A 66 -12.81 -0.23 -0.07
N TYR A 67 -12.33 0.95 0.31
CA TYR A 67 -11.79 1.21 1.65
C TYR A 67 -12.83 0.95 2.75
N GLU A 68 -14.05 1.49 2.61
CA GLU A 68 -15.11 1.30 3.61
C GLU A 68 -15.50 -0.18 3.78
N GLN A 69 -15.51 -0.96 2.70
CA GLN A 69 -15.83 -2.39 2.77
C GLN A 69 -14.73 -3.20 3.47
N HIS A 70 -13.47 -2.81 3.33
CA HIS A 70 -12.34 -3.65 3.70
C HIS A 70 -11.47 -3.11 4.85
N LYS A 71 -11.61 -1.86 5.28
CA LYS A 71 -10.76 -1.22 6.32
C LYS A 71 -10.71 -1.97 7.66
N LYS A 72 -11.70 -2.82 7.93
CA LYS A 72 -11.75 -3.70 9.11
C LYS A 72 -11.21 -5.11 8.82
N ASN A 73 -10.91 -5.43 7.56
CA ASN A 73 -10.60 -6.77 7.07
C ASN A 73 -9.22 -6.81 6.40
N ASN A 74 -8.16 -6.61 7.18
CA ASN A 74 -6.78 -6.79 6.69
C ASN A 74 -6.38 -5.95 5.46
N ILE A 75 -6.96 -4.75 5.29
CA ILE A 75 -6.54 -3.78 4.28
C ILE A 75 -6.09 -2.48 4.94
N ALA A 76 -5.00 -1.93 4.43
CA ALA A 76 -4.58 -0.55 4.62
C ALA A 76 -4.57 0.16 3.26
N MET A 77 -5.05 1.40 3.21
CA MET A 77 -5.10 2.18 1.99
C MET A 77 -4.64 3.61 2.27
N PHE A 78 -3.84 4.17 1.36
CA PHE A 78 -3.29 5.51 1.50
C PHE A 78 -3.40 6.28 0.18
N ALA A 79 -3.81 7.55 0.27
CA ALA A 79 -3.68 8.51 -0.81
C ALA A 79 -2.31 9.20 -0.76
N VAL A 80 -1.75 9.50 -1.93
CA VAL A 80 -0.57 10.34 -2.09
C VAL A 80 -0.88 11.41 -3.11
N ASN A 81 -0.75 12.68 -2.72
CA ASN A 81 -0.88 13.76 -3.68
C ASN A 81 0.40 13.85 -4.53
N TYR A 82 0.23 13.79 -5.85
CA TYR A 82 1.34 13.79 -6.81
C TYR A 82 2.09 15.13 -6.88
N ASP A 83 1.37 16.24 -6.59
CA ASP A 83 1.92 17.60 -6.73
C ASP A 83 2.78 18.05 -5.54
N ALA A 84 3.01 17.19 -4.54
CA ALA A 84 3.85 17.46 -3.38
C ALA A 84 3.57 18.82 -2.68
N MET A 85 2.29 19.17 -2.54
CA MET A 85 1.84 20.44 -1.98
C MET A 85 1.87 20.50 -0.44
N PRO A 86 1.79 21.70 0.16
CA PRO A 86 1.69 21.86 1.61
C PRO A 86 0.50 21.12 2.23
N VAL A 87 0.65 20.65 3.47
CA VAL A 87 -0.38 19.86 4.17
C VAL A 87 -1.74 20.57 4.28
N ASN A 88 -1.73 21.88 4.52
CA ASN A 88 -2.97 22.67 4.58
C ASN A 88 -3.74 22.66 3.25
N GLU A 89 -3.05 22.72 2.13
CA GLU A 89 -3.65 22.64 0.79
C GLU A 89 -4.14 21.22 0.51
N GLN A 90 -3.35 20.19 0.87
CA GLN A 90 -3.78 18.79 0.76
C GLN A 90 -5.09 18.54 1.53
N LYS A 91 -5.21 19.08 2.76
CA LYS A 91 -6.43 18.95 3.58
C LYS A 91 -7.66 19.55 2.89
N LEU A 92 -7.51 20.70 2.24
CA LEU A 92 -8.61 21.33 1.50
C LEU A 92 -9.05 20.48 0.33
N LEU A 93 -8.11 19.92 -0.45
CA LEU A 93 -8.43 19.06 -1.59
C LEU A 93 -9.08 17.75 -1.16
N ILE A 94 -8.61 17.14 -0.06
CA ILE A 94 -9.20 15.92 0.50
C ILE A 94 -10.67 16.15 0.87
N GLN A 95 -10.99 17.29 1.48
CA GLN A 95 -12.37 17.65 1.78
C GLN A 95 -13.18 17.94 0.52
N GLN A 96 -12.61 18.68 -0.42
CA GLN A 96 -13.27 19.05 -1.67
C GLN A 96 -13.66 17.83 -2.50
N PHE A 97 -12.80 16.82 -2.57
CA PHE A 97 -13.01 15.61 -3.38
C PHE A 97 -13.52 14.41 -2.57
N ASP A 98 -13.88 14.61 -1.29
CA ASP A 98 -14.42 13.58 -0.40
C ASP A 98 -13.54 12.32 -0.33
N ILE A 99 -12.22 12.48 -0.20
CA ILE A 99 -11.30 11.35 -0.03
C ILE A 99 -11.41 10.84 1.41
N ARG A 100 -11.86 9.61 1.62
CA ARG A 100 -12.19 9.05 2.95
C ARG A 100 -11.14 8.11 3.52
N TYR A 101 -10.14 7.74 2.75
CA TYR A 101 -9.02 6.93 3.21
C TYR A 101 -7.83 7.81 3.59
N PRO A 102 -6.94 7.33 4.50
CA PRO A 102 -5.81 8.10 4.99
C PRO A 102 -4.91 8.64 3.87
N THR A 103 -4.44 9.87 4.02
CA THR A 103 -3.51 10.50 3.08
C THR A 103 -2.13 10.63 3.71
N LEU A 104 -1.10 10.25 2.97
CA LEU A 104 0.29 10.42 3.39
C LEU A 104 0.72 11.87 3.20
N LYS A 105 1.53 12.34 4.15
CA LYS A 105 2.07 13.71 4.15
C LYS A 105 3.13 13.91 3.08
N HIS A 106 3.92 12.87 2.82
CA HIS A 106 5.05 12.87 1.91
C HIS A 106 4.97 11.70 0.95
N ASP A 107 5.56 11.88 -0.23
CA ASP A 107 5.67 10.82 -1.22
C ASP A 107 6.57 9.67 -0.69
N PRO A 108 6.04 8.44 -0.57
CA PRO A 108 6.78 7.29 -0.09
C PRO A 108 7.60 6.56 -1.18
N ALA A 109 7.60 7.01 -2.44
CA ALA A 109 8.17 6.27 -3.57
C ALA A 109 9.60 5.81 -3.34
N ARG A 110 10.46 6.68 -2.80
CA ARG A 110 11.86 6.32 -2.48
C ARG A 110 11.97 5.35 -1.32
N LEU A 111 11.16 5.54 -0.28
CA LEU A 111 11.18 4.69 0.92
C LEU A 111 10.69 3.27 0.63
N LEU A 112 9.74 3.15 -0.28
CA LEU A 112 9.10 1.88 -0.65
C LEU A 112 9.60 1.30 -1.97
N HIS A 113 10.63 1.91 -2.57
CA HIS A 113 11.23 1.47 -3.83
C HIS A 113 10.22 1.27 -4.97
N LEU A 114 9.27 2.23 -5.12
CA LEU A 114 8.18 2.12 -6.11
C LEU A 114 8.64 2.40 -7.55
N GLY A 115 9.89 2.86 -7.73
CA GLY A 115 10.39 3.31 -9.02
C GLY A 115 9.85 4.67 -9.43
N ASP A 116 10.01 5.00 -10.73
CA ASP A 116 9.57 6.29 -11.26
C ASP A 116 8.05 6.31 -11.45
N ILE A 117 7.43 7.40 -11.00
CA ILE A 117 6.00 7.65 -11.15
C ILE A 117 5.83 8.75 -12.19
N ASN A 118 5.52 8.34 -13.43
CA ASN A 118 5.48 9.21 -14.59
C ASN A 118 4.06 9.71 -14.93
N GLY A 119 3.08 9.42 -14.07
CA GLY A 119 1.70 9.87 -14.27
C GLY A 119 0.74 9.29 -13.25
N VAL A 120 -0.45 9.88 -13.22
CA VAL A 120 -1.57 9.52 -12.35
C VAL A 120 -2.84 9.27 -13.18
N PRO A 121 -3.78 8.45 -12.68
CA PRO A 121 -3.72 7.70 -11.44
C PRO A 121 -2.85 6.44 -11.56
N VAL A 122 -2.21 6.08 -10.47
CA VAL A 122 -1.52 4.80 -10.31
C VAL A 122 -1.66 4.31 -8.86
N THR A 123 -1.95 3.03 -8.69
CA THR A 123 -2.07 2.40 -7.38
C THR A 123 -1.07 1.26 -7.24
N PHE A 124 -0.19 1.36 -6.24
CA PHE A 124 0.75 0.30 -5.88
C PHE A 124 0.13 -0.62 -4.86
N VAL A 125 0.32 -1.93 -5.03
CA VAL A 125 -0.26 -2.96 -4.17
C VAL A 125 0.83 -3.79 -3.53
N PHE A 126 0.81 -3.86 -2.20
CA PHE A 126 1.66 -4.74 -1.41
C PHE A 126 0.82 -5.88 -0.84
N ASN A 127 1.37 -7.08 -0.88
CA ASN A 127 0.76 -8.25 -0.27
C ASN A 127 0.93 -8.26 1.27
N PRO A 128 0.28 -9.18 2.00
CA PRO A 128 0.40 -9.28 3.46
C PRO A 128 1.83 -9.52 3.97
N GLN A 129 2.74 -9.96 3.13
CA GLN A 129 4.16 -10.13 3.43
C GLN A 129 4.97 -8.85 3.22
N GLY A 130 4.33 -7.73 2.82
CA GLY A 130 4.98 -6.45 2.57
C GLY A 130 5.77 -6.39 1.27
N GLN A 131 5.50 -7.27 0.32
CA GLN A 131 6.13 -7.28 -1.00
C GLN A 131 5.26 -6.50 -1.99
N LEU A 132 5.88 -5.63 -2.79
CA LEU A 132 5.21 -4.98 -3.91
C LEU A 132 4.87 -6.03 -4.97
N VAL A 133 3.58 -6.26 -5.22
CA VAL A 133 3.10 -7.31 -6.12
C VAL A 133 2.39 -6.77 -7.35
N ASP A 134 1.90 -5.53 -7.31
CA ASP A 134 1.21 -4.95 -8.47
C ASP A 134 1.37 -3.42 -8.57
N ARG A 135 1.21 -2.92 -9.79
CA ARG A 135 1.16 -1.50 -10.14
C ARG A 135 0.00 -1.27 -11.10
N LEU A 136 -1.15 -0.91 -10.55
CA LEU A 136 -2.38 -0.67 -11.31
C LEU A 136 -2.34 0.73 -11.92
N THR A 137 -2.22 0.82 -13.23
CA THR A 137 -2.20 2.09 -13.99
C THR A 137 -3.58 2.46 -14.47
N GLY A 138 -3.93 3.75 -14.40
CA GLY A 138 -5.27 4.25 -14.76
C GLY A 138 -6.28 4.10 -13.64
N GLY A 139 -7.48 4.65 -13.87
CA GLY A 139 -8.57 4.64 -12.89
C GLY A 139 -9.03 3.25 -12.53
N GLN A 140 -9.19 3.00 -11.23
CA GLN A 140 -9.62 1.72 -10.69
C GLN A 140 -11.10 1.74 -10.33
N THR A 141 -11.73 0.58 -10.42
CA THR A 141 -13.11 0.35 -9.97
C THR A 141 -13.11 -0.53 -8.73
N LEU A 142 -14.22 -0.54 -7.99
CA LEU A 142 -14.42 -1.47 -6.88
C LEU A 142 -14.22 -2.93 -7.33
N ALA A 143 -14.67 -3.27 -8.54
CA ALA A 143 -14.52 -4.62 -9.09
C ALA A 143 -13.05 -4.97 -9.35
N SER A 144 -12.29 -4.08 -10.02
CA SER A 144 -10.87 -4.32 -10.30
C SER A 144 -10.03 -4.44 -9.02
N LEU A 145 -10.32 -3.63 -8.00
CA LEU A 145 -9.64 -3.70 -6.70
C LEU A 145 -9.96 -5.00 -5.95
N ASN A 146 -11.21 -5.47 -5.99
CA ASN A 146 -11.59 -6.76 -5.40
C ASN A 146 -10.97 -7.94 -6.14
N GLU A 147 -10.77 -7.85 -7.46
CA GLU A 147 -10.10 -8.88 -8.25
C GLU A 147 -8.64 -9.06 -7.81
N VAL A 148 -7.94 -8.00 -7.47
CA VAL A 148 -6.58 -8.06 -6.91
C VAL A 148 -6.52 -8.90 -5.64
N LEU A 149 -7.52 -8.76 -4.75
CA LEU A 149 -7.59 -9.54 -3.52
C LEU A 149 -7.92 -11.03 -3.77
N ALA A 150 -8.66 -11.32 -4.84
CA ALA A 150 -9.10 -12.67 -5.18
C ALA A 150 -8.05 -13.46 -5.97
N SER A 151 -7.15 -12.78 -6.69
CA SER A 151 -6.17 -13.40 -7.59
C SER A 151 -4.84 -13.77 -6.93
N ASN A 152 -4.65 -13.39 -5.67
CA ASN A 152 -3.43 -13.59 -4.88
C ASN A 152 -3.79 -14.30 -3.53
#